data_8ed6c39a83713a32f39434f9e327f70b
#
_entry.id   8ed6c39a83713a32f39434f9e327f70b
#
_cell.length_a   1.000
_cell.length_b   1.000
_cell.length_c   1.000
_cell.angle_alpha   90.00
_cell.angle_beta   90.00
_cell.angle_gamma   90.00
#
_symmetry.space_group_name_H-M   'P 1'
#
loop_
_entity.id
_entity.type
_entity.pdbx_description
1 polymer ?
#
loop_
_entity_poly.entity_id
_entity_poly.type
_entity_poly.pdbx_seq_one_letter_code
_entity_poly.pdbx_strand_id
1 'polypeptide(L)'
;MVVIRRPRDGALLVSEEANPSGEMFHRPLGGHVEFGEYALDTVHREFREEIGQALTGVRLAGVLENIFQWGGATRHEIVFVFTGAFADEAAYEIPEQAIADDRGRARVIWRMPGAARPPLYPVGVADMAGQEGAL
;
A
#
# COMPACT_ATOMS: atom_id res chain seq x y z
N MET A 1 -0.02 -0.25 6.51
CA MET A 1 -0.29 0.09 5.09
C MET A 1 -1.74 0.52 4.91
N VAL A 2 -2.04 1.17 3.82
CA VAL A 2 -3.41 1.61 3.52
C VAL A 2 -3.79 1.24 2.09
N VAL A 3 -5.02 0.74 1.95
CA VAL A 3 -5.62 0.40 0.66
C VAL A 3 -6.42 1.60 0.19
N ILE A 4 -6.04 2.16 -0.95
CA ILE A 4 -6.74 3.26 -1.61
C ILE A 4 -7.28 2.74 -2.94
N ARG A 5 -8.59 2.88 -3.15
CA ARG A 5 -9.23 2.54 -4.43
C ARG A 5 -9.58 3.81 -5.19
N ARG A 6 -9.29 3.81 -6.47
CA ARG A 6 -9.71 4.91 -7.35
C ARG A 6 -11.21 4.77 -7.62
N PRO A 7 -12.02 5.81 -7.34
CA PRO A 7 -13.49 5.69 -7.41
C PRO A 7 -14.03 5.29 -8.78
N ARG A 8 -13.42 5.77 -9.86
CA ARG A 8 -13.97 5.56 -11.21
C ARG A 8 -13.87 4.12 -11.72
N ASP A 9 -12.91 3.34 -11.25
CA ASP A 9 -12.66 1.99 -11.79
C ASP A 9 -12.23 0.96 -10.73
N GLY A 10 -12.11 1.36 -9.48
CA GLY A 10 -11.70 0.46 -8.39
C GLY A 10 -10.23 0.06 -8.41
N ALA A 11 -9.41 0.70 -9.23
CA ALA A 11 -7.98 0.41 -9.25
C ALA A 11 -7.34 0.68 -7.87
N LEU A 12 -6.39 -0.17 -7.49
CA LEU A 12 -5.68 -0.07 -6.22
C LEU A 12 -4.39 0.75 -6.38
N LEU A 13 -4.18 1.66 -5.45
CA LEU A 13 -2.89 2.35 -5.35
C LEU A 13 -1.85 1.40 -4.78
N VAL A 14 -0.79 1.14 -5.53
CA VAL A 14 0.27 0.22 -5.12
C VAL A 14 1.65 0.78 -5.44
N SER A 15 2.65 0.34 -4.69
CA SER A 15 4.04 0.47 -5.12
C SER A 15 4.41 -0.75 -5.94
N GLU A 16 5.13 -0.53 -7.03
CA GLU A 16 5.72 -1.58 -7.84
C GLU A 16 7.20 -1.69 -7.48
N GLU A 17 7.58 -2.84 -6.98
CA GLU A 17 8.91 -3.07 -6.42
C GLU A 17 9.49 -4.37 -6.97
N ALA A 18 10.82 -4.52 -6.87
CA ALA A 18 11.51 -5.75 -7.19
C ALA A 18 12.12 -6.36 -5.93
N ASN A 19 12.01 -7.70 -5.80
CA ASN A 19 12.71 -8.39 -4.72
C ASN A 19 14.20 -8.55 -5.07
N PRO A 20 15.05 -9.06 -4.14
CA PRO A 20 16.48 -9.25 -4.42
C PRO A 20 16.79 -10.15 -5.62
N SER A 21 15.87 -11.02 -6.02
CA SER A 21 16.00 -11.88 -7.21
C SER A 21 15.57 -11.18 -8.50
N GLY A 22 15.11 -9.94 -8.42
CA GLY A 22 14.63 -9.17 -9.57
C GLY A 22 13.18 -9.44 -9.95
N GLU A 23 12.45 -10.23 -9.19
CA GLU A 23 11.03 -10.46 -9.44
C GLU A 23 10.20 -9.28 -8.97
N MET A 24 9.26 -8.85 -9.83
CA MET A 24 8.38 -7.72 -9.55
C MET A 24 7.21 -8.14 -8.66
N PHE A 25 6.82 -7.26 -7.76
CA PHE A 25 5.61 -7.42 -6.97
C PHE A 25 4.96 -6.07 -6.70
N HIS A 26 3.69 -6.10 -6.32
CA HIS A 26 2.93 -4.94 -5.90
C HIS A 26 2.58 -5.05 -4.42
N ARG A 27 2.53 -3.90 -3.75
CA ARG A 27 2.03 -3.79 -2.38
C ARG A 27 1.34 -2.45 -2.17
N PRO A 28 0.29 -2.38 -1.35
CA PRO A 28 -0.26 -1.08 -0.94
C PRO A 28 0.81 -0.25 -0.22
N LEU A 29 0.69 1.06 -0.31
CA LEU A 29 1.65 1.96 0.32
C LEU A 29 1.54 1.90 1.85
N GLY A 30 2.68 2.10 2.48
CA GLY A 30 2.78 2.15 3.93
C GLY A 30 4.23 2.08 4.35
N GLY A 31 4.46 2.22 5.64
CA GLY A 31 5.79 2.19 6.21
C GLY A 31 5.78 1.52 7.58
N HIS A 32 6.95 1.54 8.21
CA HIS A 32 7.13 0.96 9.53
C HIS A 32 6.61 1.91 10.62
N VAL A 33 5.88 1.34 11.58
CA VAL A 33 5.47 2.07 12.77
C VAL A 33 6.73 2.35 13.60
N GLU A 34 6.95 3.62 13.92
CA GLU A 34 8.07 4.02 14.76
C GLU A 34 7.72 3.85 16.24
N PHE A 35 8.74 3.64 17.06
CA PHE A 35 8.54 3.53 18.50
C PHE A 35 7.83 4.78 19.04
N GLY A 36 6.74 4.56 19.79
CA GLY A 36 5.94 5.66 20.34
C GLY A 36 4.90 6.24 19.38
N GLU A 37 4.78 5.68 18.16
CA GLU A 37 3.82 6.14 17.16
C GLU A 37 2.65 5.16 17.05
N TYR A 38 1.42 5.68 16.96
CA TYR A 38 0.28 4.84 16.63
C TYR A 38 0.29 4.47 15.14
N ALA A 39 -0.16 3.27 14.82
CA ALA A 39 -0.22 2.79 13.43
C ALA A 39 -1.03 3.72 12.51
N LEU A 40 -2.11 4.31 13.02
CA LEU A 40 -2.92 5.28 12.27
C LEU A 40 -2.12 6.53 11.90
N ASP A 41 -1.32 7.03 12.85
CA ASP A 41 -0.48 8.20 12.60
C ASP A 41 0.63 7.89 11.61
N THR A 42 1.16 6.66 11.65
CA THR A 42 2.15 6.18 10.67
C THR A 42 1.61 6.29 9.24
N VAL A 43 0.38 5.86 9.02
CA VAL A 43 -0.24 5.89 7.68
C VAL A 43 -0.29 7.31 7.15
N HIS A 44 -0.74 8.26 7.95
CA HIS A 44 -0.82 9.66 7.55
C HIS A 44 0.56 10.26 7.28
N ARG A 45 1.53 9.98 8.16
CA ARG A 45 2.90 10.47 8.01
C ARG A 45 3.55 9.94 6.74
N GLU A 46 3.48 8.63 6.51
CA GLU A 46 4.11 7.98 5.37
C GLU A 46 3.55 8.49 4.03
N PHE A 47 2.24 8.65 3.92
CA PHE A 47 1.63 9.19 2.69
C PHE A 47 2.08 10.61 2.41
N ARG A 48 2.20 11.43 3.45
CA ARG A 48 2.68 12.79 3.30
C ARG A 48 4.14 12.83 2.88
N GLU A 49 4.99 12.00 3.50
CA GLU A 49 6.41 11.94 3.20
C GLU A 49 6.69 11.33 1.82
N GLU A 50 6.04 10.22 1.49
CA GLU A 50 6.34 9.47 0.27
C GLU A 50 5.76 10.10 -0.99
N ILE A 51 4.52 10.56 -0.95
CA ILE A 51 3.82 11.08 -2.14
C ILE A 51 3.16 12.43 -1.95
N GLY A 52 3.36 13.08 -0.79
CA GLY A 52 2.86 14.42 -0.55
C GLY A 52 1.34 14.53 -0.46
N GLN A 53 0.64 13.45 -0.11
CA GLN A 53 -0.82 13.42 -0.08
C GLN A 53 -1.38 13.28 1.32
N ALA A 54 -2.44 14.04 1.60
CA ALA A 54 -3.27 13.87 2.79
C ALA A 54 -4.35 12.83 2.54
N LEU A 55 -4.69 12.09 3.58
CA LEU A 55 -5.74 11.06 3.55
C LEU A 55 -6.95 11.49 4.38
N THR A 56 -8.10 10.94 4.03
CA THR A 56 -9.35 11.11 4.78
C THR A 56 -10.06 9.77 4.93
N GLY A 57 -10.92 9.64 5.95
CA GLY A 57 -11.71 8.45 6.17
C GLY A 57 -10.90 7.20 6.44
N VAL A 58 -9.71 7.34 7.02
CA VAL A 58 -8.81 6.19 7.28
C VAL A 58 -9.37 5.35 8.41
N ARG A 59 -9.57 4.04 8.15
CA ARG A 59 -10.10 3.09 9.12
C ARG A 59 -9.34 1.77 9.05
N LEU A 60 -9.17 1.13 10.22
CA LEU A 60 -8.55 -0.18 10.28
C LEU A 60 -9.47 -1.24 9.65
N ALA A 61 -8.96 -1.94 8.63
CA ALA A 61 -9.66 -3.05 8.00
C ALA A 61 -9.31 -4.39 8.65
N GLY A 62 -8.09 -4.54 9.11
CA GLY A 62 -7.64 -5.76 9.78
C GLY A 62 -6.15 -5.80 10.01
N VAL A 63 -5.69 -6.94 10.50
CA VAL A 63 -4.29 -7.18 10.80
C VAL A 63 -3.88 -8.49 10.12
N LEU A 64 -2.74 -8.49 9.45
CA LEU A 64 -2.17 -9.66 8.80
C LEU A 64 -0.83 -10.01 9.41
N GLU A 65 -0.56 -11.30 9.56
CA GLU A 65 0.79 -11.79 9.77
C GLU A 65 1.39 -12.10 8.41
N ASN A 66 2.56 -11.56 8.12
CA ASN A 66 3.25 -11.75 6.86
C ASN A 66 4.60 -12.39 7.10
N ILE A 67 4.75 -13.64 6.66
CA ILE A 67 5.99 -14.39 6.76
C ILE A 67 6.48 -14.64 5.33
N PHE A 68 7.67 -14.16 5.02
CA PHE A 68 8.19 -14.22 3.66
C PHE A 68 9.71 -14.34 3.64
N GLN A 69 10.24 -14.70 2.47
CA GLN A 69 11.67 -14.75 2.23
C GLN A 69 12.14 -13.48 1.56
N TRP A 70 13.24 -12.92 2.05
CA TRP A 70 13.84 -11.73 1.47
C TRP A 70 15.36 -11.83 1.58
N GLY A 71 16.04 -11.90 0.42
CA GLY A 71 17.50 -12.01 0.40
C GLY A 71 18.05 -13.23 1.11
N GLY A 72 17.34 -14.37 1.07
CA GLY A 72 17.76 -15.60 1.73
C GLY A 72 17.45 -15.68 3.23
N ALA A 73 16.81 -14.65 3.79
CA ALA A 73 16.40 -14.64 5.19
C ALA A 73 14.87 -14.69 5.31
N THR A 74 14.40 -15.38 6.33
CA THR A 74 12.97 -15.35 6.68
C THR A 74 12.65 -14.05 7.40
N ARG A 75 11.62 -13.37 6.93
CA ARG A 75 11.09 -12.15 7.55
C ARG A 75 9.70 -12.44 8.10
N HIS A 76 9.39 -11.82 9.22
CA HIS A 76 8.08 -11.91 9.85
C HIS A 76 7.65 -10.50 10.27
N GLU A 77 6.49 -10.06 9.79
CA GLU A 77 5.94 -8.76 10.15
C GLU A 77 4.45 -8.86 10.49
N ILE A 78 4.02 -7.98 11.37
CA ILE A 78 2.59 -7.76 11.67
C ILE A 78 2.18 -6.52 10.89
N VAL A 79 1.17 -6.66 10.04
CA VAL A 79 0.74 -5.59 9.14
C VAL A 79 -0.64 -5.10 9.52
N PHE A 80 -0.72 -3.85 9.95
CA PHE A 80 -2.01 -3.17 10.12
C PHE A 80 -2.46 -2.66 8.77
N VAL A 81 -3.63 -3.14 8.31
CA VAL A 81 -4.20 -2.76 7.01
C VAL A 81 -5.35 -1.80 7.24
N PHE A 82 -5.21 -0.60 6.71
CA PHE A 82 -6.25 0.43 6.73
C PHE A 82 -6.86 0.58 5.35
N THR A 83 -8.07 1.11 5.31
CA THR A 83 -8.68 1.66 4.10
C THR A 83 -8.81 3.16 4.26
N GLY A 84 -8.82 3.88 3.16
CA GLY A 84 -8.92 5.34 3.18
C GLY A 84 -9.08 5.92 1.79
N ALA A 85 -9.13 7.23 1.73
CA ALA A 85 -9.27 7.97 0.48
C ALA A 85 -8.32 9.16 0.46
N PHE A 86 -7.98 9.64 -0.73
CA PHE A 86 -7.26 10.90 -0.85
C PHE A 86 -8.18 12.07 -0.50
N ALA A 87 -7.65 13.02 0.26
CA ALA A 87 -8.37 14.26 0.57
C ALA A 87 -8.50 15.14 -0.66
N ASP A 88 -7.49 15.13 -1.55
CA ASP A 88 -7.49 15.85 -2.82
C ASP A 88 -7.84 14.88 -3.95
N GLU A 89 -8.99 15.08 -4.58
CA GLU A 89 -9.46 14.23 -5.68
C GLU A 89 -8.52 14.26 -6.90
N ALA A 90 -7.76 15.31 -7.09
CA ALA A 90 -6.79 15.39 -8.17
C ALA A 90 -5.69 14.33 -8.07
N ALA A 91 -5.44 13.81 -6.87
CA ALA A 91 -4.46 12.74 -6.65
C ALA A 91 -4.82 11.45 -7.39
N TYR A 92 -6.12 11.19 -7.60
CA TYR A 92 -6.56 10.01 -8.35
C TYR A 92 -6.22 10.07 -9.84
N GLU A 93 -5.94 11.24 -10.35
CA GLU A 93 -5.63 11.45 -11.77
C GLU A 93 -4.12 11.36 -12.08
N ILE A 94 -3.28 11.22 -11.06
CA ILE A 94 -1.84 11.04 -11.24
C ILE A 94 -1.60 9.57 -11.63
N PRO A 95 -1.15 9.28 -12.86
CA PRO A 95 -1.05 7.91 -13.32
C PRO A 95 0.13 7.15 -12.72
N GLU A 96 1.21 7.85 -12.41
CA GLU A 96 2.44 7.27 -11.89
C GLU A 96 3.26 8.34 -11.19
N GLN A 97 3.93 7.96 -10.09
CA GLN A 97 4.84 8.88 -9.40
C GLN A 97 5.93 8.09 -8.66
N ALA A 98 7.07 8.73 -8.42
CA ALA A 98 8.14 8.17 -7.63
C ALA A 98 7.86 8.34 -6.14
N ILE A 99 8.38 7.41 -5.32
CA ILE A 99 8.38 7.55 -3.87
C ILE A 99 9.57 8.44 -3.49
N ALA A 100 9.31 9.49 -2.72
CA ALA A 100 10.28 10.57 -2.47
C ALA A 100 11.58 10.13 -1.78
N ASP A 101 11.54 9.10 -0.94
CA ASP A 101 12.70 8.65 -0.18
C ASP A 101 13.26 7.28 -0.61
N ASP A 102 12.75 6.72 -1.66
CA ASP A 102 13.08 5.36 -2.10
C ASP A 102 14.23 5.28 -3.08
N ARG A 103 15.24 6.00 -2.99
CA ARG A 103 16.45 5.83 -3.83
C ARG A 103 16.16 5.57 -5.33
N GLY A 104 14.96 5.92 -5.80
CA GLY A 104 14.54 5.79 -7.19
C GLY A 104 14.21 4.38 -7.68
N ARG A 105 13.93 3.44 -6.79
CA ARG A 105 13.71 2.03 -7.16
C ARG A 105 12.24 1.61 -7.23
N ALA A 106 11.35 2.28 -6.51
CA ALA A 106 9.93 1.98 -6.52
C ALA A 106 9.14 3.11 -7.14
N ARG A 107 8.03 2.75 -7.74
CA ARG A 107 7.09 3.73 -8.28
C ARG A 107 5.67 3.38 -7.81
N VAL A 108 4.86 4.41 -7.68
CA VAL A 108 3.45 4.28 -7.28
C VAL A 108 2.62 4.29 -8.53
N ILE A 109 1.78 3.29 -8.70
CA ILE A 109 0.93 3.09 -9.86
C ILE A 109 -0.47 2.62 -9.43
N TRP A 110 -1.38 2.55 -10.39
CA TRP A 110 -2.72 2.02 -10.19
C TRP A 110 -2.80 0.60 -10.74
N ARG A 111 -3.11 -0.35 -9.85
CA ARG A 111 -3.31 -1.75 -10.23
C ARG A 111 -4.78 -2.00 -10.51
N MET A 112 -5.10 -2.48 -11.69
CA MET A 112 -6.49 -2.78 -12.06
C MET A 112 -7.06 -3.94 -11.24
N PRO A 113 -8.37 -3.89 -10.91
CA PRO A 113 -9.03 -5.00 -10.23
C PRO A 113 -8.90 -6.28 -11.05
N GLY A 114 -8.70 -7.41 -10.35
CA GLY A 114 -8.57 -8.71 -11.01
C GLY A 114 -7.24 -8.99 -11.69
N ALA A 115 -6.28 -8.07 -11.63
CA ALA A 115 -4.95 -8.31 -12.17
C ALA A 115 -4.28 -9.48 -11.43
N ALA A 116 -3.83 -10.48 -12.18
CA ALA A 116 -3.17 -11.65 -11.61
C ALA A 116 -1.67 -11.43 -11.39
N ARG A 117 -1.07 -10.50 -12.12
CA ARG A 117 0.37 -10.24 -12.10
C ARG A 117 0.67 -8.75 -12.14
N PRO A 118 1.77 -8.31 -11.55
CA PRO A 118 2.62 -9.04 -10.60
C PRO A 118 1.84 -9.47 -9.35
N PRO A 119 2.38 -10.37 -8.49
CA PRO A 119 1.67 -10.72 -7.26
C PRO A 119 1.48 -9.51 -6.35
N LEU A 120 0.39 -9.51 -5.61
CA LEU A 120 0.05 -8.48 -4.63
C LEU A 120 0.34 -9.02 -3.22
N TYR A 121 1.19 -8.32 -2.50
CA TYR A 121 1.58 -8.69 -1.13
C TYR A 121 1.20 -7.59 -0.13
N PRO A 122 1.02 -7.94 1.16
CA PRO A 122 1.04 -9.29 1.72
C PRO A 122 -0.14 -10.14 1.27
N VAL A 123 0.02 -11.46 1.34
CA VAL A 123 -1.08 -12.39 1.04
C VAL A 123 -2.25 -12.09 1.96
N GLY A 124 -3.46 -12.03 1.40
CA GLY A 124 -4.67 -11.69 2.14
C GLY A 124 -5.08 -10.23 2.03
N VAL A 125 -4.19 -9.32 1.62
CA VAL A 125 -4.54 -7.90 1.50
C VAL A 125 -5.60 -7.63 0.44
N ALA A 126 -5.61 -8.44 -0.62
CA ALA A 126 -6.63 -8.34 -1.67
C ALA A 126 -8.03 -8.59 -1.13
N ASP A 127 -8.19 -9.55 -0.22
CA ASP A 127 -9.48 -9.86 0.38
C ASP A 127 -9.96 -8.72 1.28
N MET A 128 -9.05 -8.13 2.06
CA MET A 128 -9.37 -6.96 2.87
C MET A 128 -9.75 -5.77 2.01
N ALA A 129 -9.07 -5.59 0.88
CA ALA A 129 -9.39 -4.54 -0.07
C ALA A 129 -10.78 -4.70 -0.69
N GLY A 130 -11.29 -5.91 -0.77
CA GLY A 130 -12.63 -6.22 -1.27
C GLY A 130 -13.75 -6.04 -0.26
N GLN A 131 -13.45 -6.04 1.03
CA GLN A 131 -14.47 -5.99 2.08
C GLN A 131 -15.19 -4.65 2.21
N GLU A 132 -14.61 -3.59 1.73
CA GLU A 132 -15.21 -2.25 1.78
C GLU A 132 -16.51 -2.17 0.99
N GLY A 133 -16.65 -2.97 -0.06
CA GLY A 133 -17.88 -3.03 -0.86
C GLY A 133 -19.01 -3.82 -0.21
N ALA A 134 -18.78 -4.49 0.91
CA ALA A 134 -19.76 -5.33 1.60
C ALA A 134 -20.49 -4.59 2.73
N LEU A 135 -20.11 -3.38 3.00
CA LEU A 135 -20.73 -2.51 4.00
C LEU A 135 -21.56 -1.42 3.33
#